data_d2d898f44f320a26d9ed9f87c1a77400
#
_entry.id   d2d898f44f320a26d9ed9f87c1a77400
#
_cell.length_a   1.000
_cell.length_b   1.000
_cell.length_c   1.000
_cell.angle_alpha   90.00
_cell.angle_beta   90.00
_cell.angle_gamma   90.00
#
_symmetry.space_group_name_H-M   'P 1'
#
loop_
_entity.id
_entity.type
_entity.pdbx_description
1 polymer ?
#
loop_
_entity_poly.entity_id
_entity_poly.type
_entity_poly.pdbx_seq_one_letter_code
_entity_poly.pdbx_strand_id
1 'polypeptide(L)'
;YADIPSLRPLHEATVAEALTEVVASAGPIVLSPDSESLWREGADAPVQINNIPALLDGDQDVWLAACAGFQNSPFAEAGSPCPQPFWGCLECRNAVITARKLPAILAFLDFIEGERAGLSAADWSIKFGRAHARITQQILPVFSERLIAQARSEATQQSLYLPPEVRP
;
A
#
# COMPACT_ATOMS: atom_id res chain seq x y z
N TYR A 1 -8.91 21.63 33.56
CA TYR A 1 -9.85 20.90 32.68
C TYR A 1 -10.49 19.80 33.50
N ALA A 2 -11.78 19.89 33.76
CA ALA A 2 -12.49 18.87 34.51
C ALA A 2 -12.70 17.64 33.60
N ASP A 3 -12.15 16.50 34.01
CA ASP A 3 -12.43 15.21 33.40
C ASP A 3 -13.88 14.83 33.75
N ILE A 4 -14.80 14.94 32.78
CA ILE A 4 -16.20 14.58 32.98
C ILE A 4 -16.36 13.11 32.55
N PRO A 5 -16.49 12.17 33.52
CA PRO A 5 -16.49 10.73 33.19
C PRO A 5 -17.56 10.30 32.20
N SER A 6 -18.70 11.01 32.16
CA SER A 6 -19.78 10.71 31.20
C SER A 6 -19.48 11.07 29.75
N LEU A 7 -18.50 11.92 29.49
CA LEU A 7 -18.07 12.32 28.15
C LEU A 7 -16.88 11.49 27.63
N ARG A 8 -16.24 10.71 28.52
CA ARG A 8 -15.06 9.93 28.16
C ARG A 8 -15.32 8.92 27.01
N PRO A 9 -16.41 8.13 27.02
CA PRO A 9 -16.71 7.22 25.92
C PRO A 9 -16.94 7.93 24.57
N LEU A 10 -17.54 9.12 24.59
CA LEU A 10 -17.77 9.93 23.40
C LEU A 10 -16.45 10.48 22.84
N HIS A 11 -15.56 10.96 23.70
CA HIS A 11 -14.24 11.41 23.31
C HIS A 11 -13.38 10.27 22.78
N GLU A 12 -13.40 9.11 23.43
CA GLU A 12 -12.67 7.93 22.97
C GLU A 12 -13.16 7.45 21.61
N ALA A 13 -14.47 7.42 21.37
CA ALA A 13 -15.05 7.09 20.07
C ALA A 13 -14.65 8.09 18.98
N THR A 14 -14.73 9.40 19.27
CA THR A 14 -14.34 10.45 18.31
C THR A 14 -12.85 10.40 17.97
N VAL A 15 -11.99 10.17 18.97
CA VAL A 15 -10.54 10.02 18.77
C VAL A 15 -10.23 8.75 17.97
N ALA A 16 -10.89 7.63 18.27
CA ALA A 16 -10.72 6.40 17.54
C ALA A 16 -11.17 6.52 16.06
N GLU A 17 -12.29 7.20 15.82
CA GLU A 17 -12.77 7.49 14.46
C GLU A 17 -11.80 8.40 13.69
N ALA A 18 -11.36 9.50 14.29
CA ALA A 18 -10.37 10.40 13.69
C ALA A 18 -9.03 9.72 13.42
N LEU A 19 -8.54 8.87 14.33
CA LEU A 19 -7.33 8.08 14.13
C LEU A 19 -7.50 7.07 13.00
N THR A 20 -8.67 6.43 12.91
CA THR A 20 -8.98 5.48 11.81
C THR A 20 -8.99 6.19 10.47
N GLU A 21 -9.57 7.38 10.40
CA GLU A 21 -9.60 8.20 9.19
C GLU A 21 -8.19 8.68 8.79
N VAL A 22 -7.38 9.12 9.75
CA VAL A 22 -5.98 9.51 9.51
C VAL A 22 -5.15 8.32 9.03
N VAL A 23 -5.31 7.14 9.62
CA VAL A 23 -4.60 5.92 9.21
C VAL A 23 -5.04 5.49 7.81
N ALA A 24 -6.33 5.55 7.50
CA ALA A 24 -6.85 5.23 6.17
C ALA A 24 -6.32 6.22 5.10
N SER A 25 -6.21 7.52 5.44
CA SER A 25 -5.71 8.54 4.52
C SER A 25 -4.18 8.53 4.35
N ALA A 26 -3.45 7.87 5.24
CA ALA A 26 -1.98 7.81 5.23
C ALA A 26 -1.39 6.66 4.42
N GLY A 27 -2.23 5.78 3.84
CA GLY A 27 -1.79 4.60 3.10
C GLY A 27 -2.04 4.68 1.59
N PRO A 28 -1.70 3.63 0.86
CA PRO A 28 -1.97 3.52 -0.56
C PRO A 28 -3.48 3.45 -0.83
N ILE A 29 -3.88 3.93 -2.00
CA ILE A 29 -5.22 3.72 -2.53
C ILE A 29 -5.27 2.31 -3.10
N VAL A 30 -6.16 1.46 -2.59
CA VAL A 30 -6.33 0.09 -3.10
C VAL A 30 -7.63 0.02 -3.88
N LEU A 31 -7.54 -0.27 -5.17
CA LEU A 31 -8.69 -0.35 -6.06
C LEU A 31 -9.09 -1.81 -6.29
N SER A 32 -10.32 -2.15 -5.91
CA SER A 32 -10.96 -3.35 -6.42
C SER A 32 -11.15 -3.25 -7.95
N PRO A 33 -11.37 -4.37 -8.67
CA PRO A 33 -11.67 -4.31 -10.10
C PRO A 33 -12.86 -3.40 -10.45
N ASP A 34 -13.90 -3.39 -9.60
CA ASP A 34 -15.07 -2.52 -9.79
C ASP A 34 -14.70 -1.05 -9.61
N SER A 35 -13.91 -0.72 -8.57
CA SER A 35 -13.43 0.64 -8.34
C SER A 35 -12.49 1.12 -9.44
N GLU A 36 -11.64 0.23 -9.97
CA GLU A 36 -10.78 0.53 -11.12
C GLU A 36 -11.61 0.87 -12.37
N SER A 37 -12.69 0.11 -12.63
CA SER A 37 -13.62 0.38 -13.73
C SER A 37 -14.29 1.74 -13.59
N LEU A 38 -14.77 2.08 -12.38
CA LEU A 38 -15.37 3.40 -12.11
C LEU A 38 -14.38 4.55 -12.36
N TRP A 39 -13.12 4.39 -12.00
CA TRP A 39 -12.09 5.41 -12.28
C TRP A 39 -11.83 5.55 -13.79
N ARG A 40 -11.84 4.46 -14.55
CA ARG A 40 -11.73 4.48 -16.01
C ARG A 40 -12.94 5.20 -16.66
N GLU A 41 -14.10 5.13 -16.03
CA GLU A 41 -15.34 5.77 -16.47
C GLU A 41 -15.45 7.25 -16.02
N GLY A 42 -14.46 7.76 -15.28
CA GLY A 42 -14.39 9.17 -14.91
C GLY A 42 -14.89 9.50 -13.50
N ALA A 43 -14.97 8.49 -12.60
CA ALA A 43 -15.24 8.77 -11.19
C ALA A 43 -14.08 9.56 -10.56
N ASP A 44 -14.40 10.40 -9.59
CA ASP A 44 -13.42 11.22 -8.87
C ASP A 44 -12.44 10.36 -8.06
N ALA A 45 -11.17 10.70 -8.18
CA ALA A 45 -10.11 10.10 -7.38
C ALA A 45 -9.88 10.92 -6.09
N PRO A 46 -9.59 10.26 -4.95
CA PRO A 46 -9.38 10.94 -3.66
C PRO A 46 -8.08 11.76 -3.60
N VAL A 47 -7.22 11.61 -4.60
CA VAL A 47 -5.97 12.37 -4.77
C VAL A 47 -5.93 12.98 -6.17
N GLN A 48 -5.16 14.07 -6.32
CA GLN A 48 -4.97 14.67 -7.64
C GLN A 48 -4.10 13.76 -8.51
N ILE A 49 -4.72 13.19 -9.54
CA ILE A 49 -4.07 12.34 -10.55
C ILE A 49 -4.24 13.03 -11.90
N ASN A 50 -3.13 13.40 -12.51
CA ASN A 50 -3.12 14.14 -13.78
C ASN A 50 -3.63 13.30 -14.96
N ASN A 51 -3.42 11.99 -14.91
CA ASN A 51 -3.78 11.07 -16.00
C ASN A 51 -4.13 9.69 -15.42
N ILE A 52 -5.38 9.48 -15.10
CA ILE A 52 -5.90 8.21 -14.56
C ILE A 52 -5.66 7.05 -15.55
N PRO A 53 -5.99 7.14 -16.85
CA PRO A 53 -5.69 6.07 -17.79
C PRO A 53 -4.22 5.63 -17.78
N ALA A 54 -3.27 6.55 -17.92
CA ALA A 54 -1.85 6.24 -17.91
C ALA A 54 -1.39 5.56 -16.59
N LEU A 55 -1.94 6.01 -15.45
CA LEU A 55 -1.68 5.40 -14.15
C LEU A 55 -2.18 3.94 -14.10
N LEU A 56 -3.41 3.71 -14.57
CA LEU A 56 -4.03 2.39 -14.54
C LEU A 56 -3.44 1.45 -15.60
N ASP A 57 -2.95 1.98 -16.72
CA ASP A 57 -2.34 1.20 -17.81
C ASP A 57 -0.86 0.85 -17.53
N GLY A 58 -0.25 1.49 -16.53
CA GLY A 58 1.07 1.11 -16.05
C GLY A 58 2.21 2.05 -16.42
N ASP A 59 1.94 3.15 -17.12
CA ASP A 59 2.98 4.12 -17.53
C ASP A 59 3.66 4.80 -16.32
N GLN A 60 3.03 4.74 -15.16
CA GLN A 60 3.50 5.31 -13.90
C GLN A 60 3.82 4.22 -12.86
N ASP A 61 4.14 3.03 -13.32
CA ASP A 61 4.43 1.91 -12.44
C ASP A 61 5.76 2.06 -11.72
N VAL A 62 5.69 1.85 -10.42
CA VAL A 62 6.80 1.43 -9.58
C VAL A 62 6.57 -0.02 -9.17
N TRP A 63 7.51 -0.65 -8.46
CA TRP A 63 7.45 -2.09 -8.27
C TRP A 63 6.15 -2.59 -7.61
N LEU A 64 5.78 -2.04 -6.43
CA LEU A 64 4.60 -2.51 -5.65
C LEU A 64 3.31 -1.74 -5.94
N ALA A 65 3.36 -0.65 -6.71
CA ALA A 65 2.22 0.22 -6.95
C ALA A 65 2.36 0.96 -8.27
N ALA A 66 1.31 1.65 -8.72
CA ALA A 66 1.44 2.79 -9.62
C ALA A 66 1.61 4.07 -8.78
N CYS A 67 2.41 5.03 -9.22
CA CYS A 67 2.73 6.25 -8.48
C CYS A 67 2.07 7.47 -9.11
N ALA A 68 1.08 8.07 -8.45
CA ALA A 68 0.40 9.27 -8.93
C ALA A 68 1.26 10.55 -8.88
N GLY A 69 2.41 10.53 -8.18
CA GLY A 69 3.22 11.74 -8.00
C GLY A 69 4.64 11.47 -7.53
N PHE A 70 5.47 10.90 -8.42
CA PHE A 70 6.87 10.60 -8.10
C PHE A 70 7.69 11.84 -7.77
N GLN A 71 7.44 12.96 -8.48
CA GLN A 71 8.07 14.27 -8.28
C GLN A 71 7.36 15.14 -7.22
N ASN A 72 6.25 14.65 -6.67
CA ASN A 72 5.46 15.32 -5.63
C ASN A 72 5.19 14.35 -4.48
N SER A 73 6.23 13.63 -4.08
CA SER A 73 6.17 12.69 -2.96
C SER A 73 5.88 13.43 -1.65
N PRO A 74 5.02 12.88 -0.77
CA PRO A 74 4.84 13.43 0.58
C PRO A 74 6.09 13.33 1.47
N PHE A 75 7.14 12.65 1.00
CA PHE A 75 8.39 12.41 1.71
C PHE A 75 9.57 13.25 1.20
N ALA A 76 9.34 14.15 0.25
CA ALA A 76 10.36 15.00 -0.34
C ALA A 76 9.83 16.41 -0.62
N GLU A 77 10.72 17.34 -0.89
CA GLU A 77 10.35 18.67 -1.40
C GLU A 77 9.72 18.55 -2.79
N ALA A 78 8.77 19.44 -3.07
CA ALA A 78 8.08 19.48 -4.37
C ALA A 78 9.11 19.61 -5.52
N GLY A 79 8.94 18.80 -6.56
CA GLY A 79 9.84 18.74 -7.71
C GLY A 79 11.05 17.82 -7.53
N SER A 80 11.27 17.26 -6.33
CA SER A 80 12.33 16.28 -6.09
C SER A 80 11.82 14.85 -6.28
N PRO A 81 12.68 13.92 -6.75
CA PRO A 81 12.32 12.50 -6.85
C PRO A 81 12.00 11.91 -5.48
N CYS A 82 11.10 10.93 -5.45
CA CYS A 82 10.75 10.22 -4.24
C CYS A 82 11.98 9.50 -3.63
N PRO A 83 12.34 9.76 -2.36
CA PRO A 83 13.51 9.15 -1.71
C PRO A 83 13.20 7.81 -1.05
N GLN A 84 11.93 7.38 -1.05
CA GLN A 84 11.52 6.18 -0.33
C GLN A 84 12.02 4.91 -1.02
N PRO A 85 12.44 3.89 -0.24
CA PRO A 85 12.67 2.57 -0.79
C PRO A 85 11.37 2.02 -1.37
N PHE A 86 11.47 1.05 -2.29
CA PHE A 86 10.32 0.56 -3.05
C PHE A 86 9.13 0.07 -2.20
N TRP A 87 9.34 -0.48 -1.01
CA TRP A 87 8.23 -0.86 -0.10
C TRP A 87 7.62 0.33 0.65
N GLY A 88 8.24 1.51 0.61
CA GLY A 88 7.67 2.76 1.13
C GLY A 88 6.37 3.15 0.41
N CYS A 89 6.13 2.63 -0.80
CA CYS A 89 4.86 2.79 -1.50
C CYS A 89 3.67 2.21 -0.73
N LEU A 90 3.87 1.20 0.12
CA LEU A 90 2.82 0.64 0.98
C LEU A 90 2.35 1.59 2.08
N GLU A 91 3.07 2.69 2.31
CA GLU A 91 2.77 3.73 3.29
C GLU A 91 2.52 5.10 2.62
N CYS A 92 2.33 5.13 1.30
CA CYS A 92 2.28 6.38 0.54
C CYS A 92 0.89 6.63 -0.03
N ARG A 93 0.33 7.82 0.23
CA ARG A 93 -0.97 8.25 -0.33
C ARG A 93 -0.95 8.44 -1.85
N ASN A 94 0.24 8.60 -2.48
CA ASN A 94 0.37 8.69 -3.94
C ASN A 94 0.44 7.32 -4.61
N ALA A 95 0.52 6.24 -3.83
CA ALA A 95 0.53 4.90 -4.38
C ALA A 95 -0.88 4.41 -4.67
N VAL A 96 -1.08 3.83 -5.85
CA VAL A 96 -2.34 3.21 -6.27
C VAL A 96 -2.05 1.74 -6.57
N ILE A 97 -2.78 0.86 -5.91
CA ILE A 97 -2.64 -0.58 -5.99
C ILE A 97 -3.89 -1.16 -6.66
N THR A 98 -3.70 -1.80 -7.80
CA THR A 98 -4.72 -2.54 -8.54
C THR A 98 -4.40 -4.04 -8.53
N ALA A 99 -5.31 -4.86 -9.04
CA ALA A 99 -5.09 -6.31 -9.18
C ALA A 99 -3.78 -6.65 -9.93
N ARG A 100 -3.36 -5.81 -10.87
CA ARG A 100 -2.12 -5.96 -11.64
C ARG A 100 -0.86 -5.96 -10.78
N LYS A 101 -0.90 -5.34 -9.60
CA LYS A 101 0.22 -5.28 -8.65
C LYS A 101 0.29 -6.45 -7.67
N LEU A 102 -0.75 -7.27 -7.60
CA LEU A 102 -0.81 -8.42 -6.70
C LEU A 102 0.37 -9.39 -6.83
N PRO A 103 0.85 -9.76 -8.05
CA PRO A 103 1.98 -10.67 -8.16
C PRO A 103 3.24 -10.13 -7.46
N ALA A 104 3.56 -8.85 -7.66
CA ALA A 104 4.72 -8.22 -7.01
C ALA A 104 4.54 -8.10 -5.48
N ILE A 105 3.33 -7.76 -5.03
CA ILE A 105 3.00 -7.66 -3.59
C ILE A 105 3.11 -9.04 -2.92
N LEU A 106 2.62 -10.10 -3.56
CA LEU A 106 2.71 -11.46 -3.04
C LEU A 106 4.14 -11.97 -3.01
N ALA A 107 4.95 -11.68 -4.06
CA ALA A 107 6.37 -12.00 -4.08
C ALA A 107 7.12 -11.28 -2.94
N PHE A 108 6.79 -10.02 -2.68
CA PHE A 108 7.35 -9.28 -1.55
C PHE A 108 6.90 -9.84 -0.21
N LEU A 109 5.62 -10.22 -0.08
CA LEU A 109 5.10 -10.86 1.14
C LEU A 109 5.86 -12.16 1.43
N ASP A 110 6.05 -13.02 0.43
CA ASP A 110 6.79 -14.27 0.57
C ASP A 110 8.26 -14.02 0.96
N PHE A 111 8.89 -12.98 0.39
CA PHE A 111 10.23 -12.56 0.78
C PHE A 111 10.31 -12.15 2.26
N ILE A 112 9.45 -11.23 2.72
CA ILE A 112 9.51 -10.75 4.11
C ILE A 112 9.13 -11.84 5.13
N GLU A 113 8.29 -12.80 4.75
CA GLU A 113 8.02 -13.99 5.57
C GLU A 113 9.26 -14.90 5.65
N GLY A 114 9.97 -15.08 4.55
CA GLY A 114 11.25 -15.84 4.53
C GLY A 114 12.31 -15.24 5.45
N GLU A 115 12.37 -13.90 5.53
CA GLU A 115 13.31 -13.17 6.39
C GLU A 115 13.09 -13.42 7.91
N ARG A 116 11.95 -14.00 8.31
CA ARG A 116 11.70 -14.38 9.71
C ARG A 116 12.72 -15.39 10.25
N ALA A 117 13.27 -16.23 9.38
CA ALA A 117 14.24 -17.24 9.80
C ALA A 117 15.60 -16.63 10.16
N GLY A 118 15.95 -15.47 9.57
CA GLY A 118 17.24 -14.80 9.75
C GLY A 118 17.23 -13.64 10.75
N LEU A 119 16.06 -13.20 11.23
CA LEU A 119 15.90 -12.04 12.10
C LEU A 119 15.27 -12.42 13.44
N SER A 120 15.59 -11.65 14.48
CA SER A 120 14.81 -11.74 15.72
C SER A 120 13.36 -11.26 15.45
N ALA A 121 12.39 -11.73 16.25
CA ALA A 121 11.00 -11.30 16.13
C ALA A 121 10.85 -9.78 16.26
N ALA A 122 11.66 -9.13 17.11
CA ALA A 122 11.66 -7.69 17.30
C ALA A 122 12.21 -6.97 16.06
N ASP A 123 13.37 -7.40 15.54
CA ASP A 123 13.99 -6.79 14.35
C ASP A 123 13.12 -6.97 13.12
N TRP A 124 12.53 -8.15 12.93
CA TRP A 124 11.60 -8.41 11.86
C TRP A 124 10.37 -7.48 11.96
N SER A 125 9.79 -7.34 13.15
CA SER A 125 8.63 -6.49 13.38
C SER A 125 8.94 -5.00 13.09
N ILE A 126 10.11 -4.53 13.51
CA ILE A 126 10.57 -3.15 13.24
C ILE A 126 10.76 -2.93 11.73
N LYS A 127 11.38 -3.88 11.04
CA LYS A 127 11.74 -3.73 9.63
C LYS A 127 10.55 -3.95 8.69
N PHE A 128 9.76 -4.98 8.92
CA PHE A 128 8.74 -5.46 7.98
C PHE A 128 7.31 -5.51 8.53
N GLY A 129 7.12 -5.39 9.85
CA GLY A 129 5.83 -5.60 10.49
C GLY A 129 4.71 -4.71 9.93
N ARG A 130 5.01 -3.44 9.64
CA ARG A 130 4.04 -2.51 9.04
C ARG A 130 3.67 -2.91 7.62
N ALA A 131 4.65 -3.21 6.78
CA ALA A 131 4.43 -3.66 5.41
C ALA A 131 3.61 -4.95 5.37
N HIS A 132 3.96 -5.93 6.22
CA HIS A 132 3.21 -7.17 6.37
C HIS A 132 1.75 -6.93 6.77
N ALA A 133 1.52 -6.14 7.82
CA ALA A 133 0.16 -5.81 8.28
C ALA A 133 -0.63 -5.06 7.18
N ARG A 134 -0.01 -4.12 6.47
CA ARG A 134 -0.64 -3.41 5.37
C ARG A 134 -1.08 -4.36 4.25
N ILE A 135 -0.21 -5.27 3.85
CA ILE A 135 -0.52 -6.25 2.80
C ILE A 135 -1.65 -7.18 3.26
N THR A 136 -1.51 -7.81 4.42
CA THR A 136 -2.42 -8.87 4.86
C THR A 136 -3.77 -8.37 5.35
N GLN A 137 -3.82 -7.18 5.94
CA GLN A 137 -5.03 -6.67 6.59
C GLN A 137 -5.77 -5.60 5.77
N GLN A 138 -5.12 -4.93 4.83
CA GLN A 138 -5.71 -3.80 4.11
C GLN A 138 -5.69 -3.97 2.59
N ILE A 139 -4.67 -4.60 2.01
CA ILE A 139 -4.56 -4.76 0.56
C ILE A 139 -5.26 -6.04 0.11
N LEU A 140 -4.80 -7.20 0.58
CA LEU A 140 -5.35 -8.48 0.13
C LEU A 140 -6.86 -8.64 0.34
N PRO A 141 -7.48 -8.15 1.44
CA PRO A 141 -8.93 -8.28 1.64
C PRO A 141 -9.79 -7.53 0.61
N VAL A 142 -9.23 -6.59 -0.15
CA VAL A 142 -9.95 -5.88 -1.23
C VAL A 142 -10.17 -6.75 -2.47
N PHE A 143 -9.38 -7.82 -2.61
CA PHE A 143 -9.38 -8.69 -3.79
C PHE A 143 -10.00 -10.05 -3.49
N SER A 144 -10.68 -10.62 -4.48
CA SER A 144 -11.23 -11.97 -4.34
C SER A 144 -10.13 -13.04 -4.23
N GLU A 145 -10.42 -14.14 -3.53
CA GLU A 145 -9.50 -15.28 -3.42
C GLU A 145 -9.04 -15.81 -4.78
N ARG A 146 -9.93 -15.77 -5.79
CA ARG A 146 -9.61 -16.18 -7.16
C ARG A 146 -8.50 -15.30 -7.76
N LEU A 147 -8.59 -13.97 -7.61
CA LEU A 147 -7.57 -13.04 -8.11
C LEU A 147 -6.25 -13.23 -7.36
N ILE A 148 -6.31 -13.43 -6.05
CA ILE A 148 -5.11 -13.68 -5.22
C ILE A 148 -4.44 -15.00 -5.66
N ALA A 149 -5.22 -16.07 -5.87
CA ALA A 149 -4.69 -17.36 -6.31
C ALA A 149 -4.04 -17.27 -7.71
N GLN A 150 -4.67 -16.55 -8.64
CA GLN A 150 -4.08 -16.29 -9.96
C GLN A 150 -2.76 -15.50 -9.82
N ALA A 151 -2.77 -14.39 -9.10
CA ALA A 151 -1.59 -13.56 -8.89
C ALA A 151 -0.45 -14.33 -8.19
N ARG A 152 -0.75 -15.28 -7.30
CA ARG A 152 0.25 -16.11 -6.64
C ARG A 152 0.96 -17.05 -7.62
N SER A 153 0.27 -17.59 -8.62
CA SER A 153 0.92 -18.38 -9.67
C SER A 153 1.89 -17.54 -10.52
N GLU A 154 1.56 -16.27 -10.74
CA GLU A 154 2.41 -15.33 -11.47
C GLU A 154 3.57 -14.82 -10.59
N ALA A 155 3.35 -14.65 -9.29
CA ALA A 155 4.36 -14.20 -8.32
C ALA A 155 5.58 -15.12 -8.27
N THR A 156 5.38 -16.43 -8.40
CA THR A 156 6.47 -17.42 -8.44
C THR A 156 7.45 -17.16 -9.59
N GLN A 157 6.98 -16.58 -10.68
CA GLN A 157 7.82 -16.18 -11.81
C GLN A 157 8.48 -14.81 -11.57
N GLN A 158 7.88 -13.93 -10.78
CA GLN A 158 8.36 -12.57 -10.51
C GLN A 158 9.33 -12.48 -9.33
N SER A 159 9.44 -13.50 -8.48
CA SER A 159 10.43 -13.53 -7.39
C SER A 159 11.87 -13.35 -7.89
N LEU A 160 12.13 -13.63 -9.15
CA LEU A 160 13.41 -13.36 -9.81
C LEU A 160 13.70 -11.86 -10.02
N TYR A 161 12.71 -11.00 -9.90
CA TYR A 161 12.81 -9.55 -10.10
C TYR A 161 12.88 -8.75 -8.79
N LEU A 162 13.06 -9.42 -7.65
CA LEU A 162 13.38 -8.70 -6.42
C LEU A 162 14.62 -7.83 -6.65
N PRO A 163 14.60 -6.54 -6.24
CA PRO A 163 15.77 -5.68 -6.34
C PRO A 163 16.99 -6.35 -5.72
N PRO A 164 18.21 -6.14 -6.27
CA PRO A 164 19.42 -6.80 -5.77
C PRO A 164 19.65 -6.62 -4.26
N GLU A 165 19.20 -5.47 -3.72
CA GLU A 165 19.34 -5.09 -2.31
C GLU A 165 18.49 -5.95 -1.36
N VAL A 166 17.51 -6.71 -1.89
CA VAL A 166 16.62 -7.58 -1.11
C VAL A 166 16.70 -9.04 -1.52
N ARG A 167 17.58 -9.39 -2.48
CA ARG A 167 17.86 -10.80 -2.77
C ARG A 167 18.71 -11.37 -1.64
N PRO A 168 18.40 -12.57 -1.16
CA PRO A 168 19.24 -13.27 -0.19
C PRO A 168 20.62 -13.59 -0.77
#